data_091bf6c2ef5416260a3e46c342dbfe92
#
_entry.id   091bf6c2ef5416260a3e46c342dbfe92
#
_cell.length_a   1.000
_cell.length_b   1.000
_cell.length_c   1.000
_cell.angle_alpha   90.00
_cell.angle_beta   90.00
_cell.angle_gamma   90.00
#
_symmetry.space_group_name_H-M   'P 1'
#
loop_
_entity.id
_entity.type
_entity.pdbx_description
1 polymer ?
#
loop_
_entity_poly.entity_id
_entity_poly.type
_entity_poly.pdbx_seq_one_letter_code
_entity_poly.pdbx_strand_id
1 'polypeptide(L)'
;LLERWDSMAEARVDPGGLLAVIGQRLSPLDLYAHCLAKVSYDAEDDAYSGEDVTEKYDEVEPVKTAKYKHIIYKAYYDELDTGPESRKMTAPAWPNGPLLDPFRLSWKDLSYVKHSSPSKFKVVYQQEDLAEGHYLIERVWATGGMGNDGVLYPGCIDKDRSYGYIPPGLAPPIISIASVDPSPTEFWGIQWWLYQPETNLRYLIEMARIKLTAEELLGFDTSSRTYSGIMEEWQNMSFQMGYPISNWIVEVNAAQRFLLAHDFIRKWQALHAVNIIPHTTSRNKLDESLGIEALLPPLWRTGQVRLPNMRDNWKTMAFVDEMSTWSRGKKHGTDLVMAHWFSELHVPQMINPTPPPKQWRTSWY
;
A
#
# COMPACT_ATOMS: atom_id res chain seq x y z
N LEU A 1 5.23 -10.79 -14.19
CA LEU A 1 6.64 -11.23 -14.08
C LEU A 1 6.72 -12.69 -13.66
N LEU A 2 5.98 -13.12 -12.62
CA LEU A 2 6.01 -14.48 -12.07
C LEU A 2 5.54 -15.53 -13.10
N GLU A 3 4.44 -15.29 -13.79
CA GLU A 3 3.97 -16.17 -14.88
C GLU A 3 4.99 -16.33 -16.01
N ARG A 4 5.72 -15.24 -16.35
CA ARG A 4 6.81 -15.31 -17.34
C ARG A 4 8.00 -16.11 -16.82
N TRP A 5 8.29 -16.01 -15.54
CA TRP A 5 9.33 -16.82 -14.92
C TRP A 5 9.02 -18.31 -15.08
N ASP A 6 7.82 -18.73 -14.71
CA ASP A 6 7.41 -20.13 -14.78
C ASP A 6 7.40 -20.67 -16.21
N SER A 7 6.86 -19.90 -17.14
CA SER A 7 6.68 -20.34 -18.53
C SER A 7 7.95 -20.20 -19.42
N MET A 8 8.85 -19.27 -19.06
CA MET A 8 9.99 -18.96 -19.94
C MET A 8 11.35 -19.28 -19.33
N ALA A 9 11.57 -19.05 -18.05
CA ALA A 9 12.86 -19.30 -17.42
C ALA A 9 12.97 -20.74 -16.93
N GLU A 10 12.05 -21.20 -16.09
CA GLU A 10 12.08 -22.57 -15.55
C GLU A 10 11.84 -23.63 -16.61
N ALA A 11 10.90 -23.40 -17.52
CA ALA A 11 10.57 -24.36 -18.57
C ALA A 11 11.68 -24.60 -19.61
N ARG A 12 12.73 -23.77 -19.59
CA ARG A 12 13.88 -23.90 -20.51
C ARG A 12 15.09 -24.58 -19.90
N VAL A 13 15.00 -24.99 -18.65
CA VAL A 13 16.09 -25.72 -17.99
C VAL A 13 15.98 -27.19 -18.38
N ASP A 14 16.99 -27.69 -19.07
CA ASP A 14 17.05 -29.10 -19.45
C ASP A 14 17.18 -30.00 -18.21
N PRO A 15 16.78 -31.28 -18.30
CA PRO A 15 17.00 -32.23 -17.21
C PRO A 15 18.47 -32.27 -16.77
N GLY A 16 18.71 -32.05 -15.47
CA GLY A 16 20.06 -31.94 -14.90
C GLY A 16 20.70 -30.55 -15.06
N GLY A 17 20.04 -29.61 -15.69
CA GLY A 17 20.47 -28.20 -15.76
C GLY A 17 20.39 -27.49 -14.42
N LEU A 18 21.23 -26.46 -14.24
CA LEU A 18 21.23 -25.59 -13.05
C LEU A 18 20.58 -24.25 -13.36
N LEU A 19 19.60 -23.87 -12.56
CA LEU A 19 19.03 -22.51 -12.56
C LEU A 19 19.44 -21.78 -11.28
N ALA A 20 20.24 -20.74 -11.42
CA ALA A 20 20.66 -19.91 -10.30
C ALA A 20 19.98 -18.53 -10.37
N VAL A 21 19.29 -18.14 -9.30
CA VAL A 21 18.68 -16.81 -9.14
C VAL A 21 19.51 -16.05 -8.12
N ILE A 22 20.17 -14.99 -8.57
CA ILE A 22 21.06 -14.18 -7.74
C ILE A 22 20.49 -12.77 -7.64
N GLY A 23 20.34 -12.28 -6.43
CA GLY A 23 19.87 -10.92 -6.18
C GLY A 23 19.51 -10.70 -4.72
N GLN A 24 18.76 -9.64 -4.47
CA GLN A 24 18.36 -9.24 -3.15
C GLN A 24 16.84 -9.35 -3.00
N ARG A 25 16.38 -9.87 -1.89
CA ARG A 25 14.96 -9.84 -1.53
C ARG A 25 14.54 -8.40 -1.20
N LEU A 26 13.44 -7.96 -1.79
CA LEU A 26 12.91 -6.61 -1.61
C LEU A 26 11.46 -6.63 -1.09
N SER A 27 10.78 -7.77 -1.21
CA SER A 27 9.37 -7.90 -0.85
C SER A 27 9.06 -9.36 -0.52
N PRO A 28 8.13 -9.62 0.41
CA PRO A 28 7.62 -10.98 0.68
C PRO A 28 6.88 -11.60 -0.52
N LEU A 29 6.56 -10.81 -1.55
CA LEU A 29 5.90 -11.26 -2.79
C LEU A 29 6.81 -11.12 -4.02
N ASP A 30 8.12 -11.05 -3.82
CA ASP A 30 9.07 -10.97 -4.93
C ASP A 30 9.32 -12.33 -5.61
N LEU A 31 10.16 -12.33 -6.65
CA LEU A 31 10.50 -13.53 -7.39
C LEU A 31 11.15 -14.60 -6.49
N TYR A 32 11.93 -14.19 -5.49
CA TYR A 32 12.57 -15.14 -4.56
C TYR A 32 11.53 -15.84 -3.69
N ALA A 33 10.55 -15.10 -3.17
CA ALA A 33 9.45 -15.69 -2.42
C ALA A 33 8.67 -16.70 -3.27
N HIS A 34 8.41 -16.35 -4.53
CA HIS A 34 7.74 -17.24 -5.49
C HIS A 34 8.56 -18.53 -5.74
N CYS A 35 9.86 -18.41 -5.96
CA CYS A 35 10.74 -19.58 -6.14
C CYS A 35 10.80 -20.45 -4.88
N LEU A 36 10.94 -19.83 -3.71
CA LEU A 36 11.06 -20.55 -2.43
C LEU A 36 9.77 -21.27 -2.01
N ALA A 37 8.63 -20.79 -2.46
CA ALA A 37 7.34 -21.43 -2.20
C ALA A 37 7.10 -22.68 -3.07
N LYS A 38 7.93 -22.90 -4.11
CA LYS A 38 7.77 -24.04 -5.00
C LYS A 38 8.28 -25.34 -4.38
N VAL A 39 7.48 -26.36 -4.53
CA VAL A 39 7.83 -27.74 -4.17
C VAL A 39 7.94 -28.58 -5.42
N SER A 40 8.91 -29.47 -5.48
CA SER A 40 8.96 -30.57 -6.44
C SER A 40 8.33 -31.79 -5.79
N TYR A 41 7.64 -32.55 -6.60
CA TYR A 41 7.20 -33.88 -6.23
C TYR A 41 8.23 -34.84 -6.85
N ASP A 42 9.07 -35.43 -6.03
CA ASP A 42 9.90 -36.55 -6.48
C ASP A 42 8.97 -37.73 -6.68
N ALA A 43 8.60 -37.98 -7.94
CA ALA A 43 8.20 -39.32 -8.31
C ALA A 43 9.46 -40.15 -8.08
N GLU A 44 9.43 -41.11 -7.17
CA GLU A 44 10.47 -42.11 -7.08
C GLU A 44 10.66 -42.63 -8.50
N ASP A 45 11.88 -42.51 -9.02
CA ASP A 45 12.31 -43.14 -10.27
C ASP A 45 12.32 -44.67 -10.05
N ASP A 46 11.14 -45.24 -9.81
CA ASP A 46 10.98 -46.67 -9.85
C ASP A 46 10.84 -47.09 -11.29
N ALA A 47 12.04 -47.45 -11.78
CA ALA A 47 12.23 -48.59 -12.65
C ALA A 47 11.22 -48.71 -13.80
N TYR A 48 11.66 -48.28 -14.94
CA TYR A 48 11.32 -48.93 -16.18
C TYR A 48 11.87 -50.37 -16.18
N SER A 49 11.33 -51.22 -15.32
CA SER A 49 11.38 -52.68 -15.48
C SER A 49 10.03 -53.08 -16.04
N GLY A 50 10.02 -53.32 -17.35
CA GLY A 50 8.83 -53.82 -18.05
C GLY A 50 8.38 -55.18 -17.56
N GLU A 51 7.62 -55.21 -16.50
CA GLU A 51 6.80 -56.32 -16.11
C GLU A 51 5.42 -55.80 -15.71
N ASP A 52 4.43 -56.37 -16.30
CA ASP A 52 2.99 -56.16 -16.19
C ASP A 52 2.56 -56.28 -14.71
N VAL A 53 2.31 -55.16 -14.02
CA VAL A 53 1.73 -55.18 -12.68
C VAL A 53 0.44 -54.38 -12.66
N THR A 54 -0.61 -55.06 -13.07
CA THR A 54 -1.96 -54.75 -12.62
C THR A 54 -2.11 -55.27 -11.18
N GLU A 55 -1.83 -54.44 -10.15
CA GLU A 55 -2.52 -54.49 -8.85
C GLU A 55 -1.87 -53.57 -7.82
N LYS A 56 -2.73 -52.71 -7.25
CA LYS A 56 -2.57 -51.92 -6.00
C LYS A 56 -1.59 -50.75 -6.05
N TYR A 57 -2.12 -49.62 -6.52
CA TYR A 57 -1.65 -48.33 -6.04
C TYR A 57 -2.22 -48.08 -4.65
N ASP A 58 -1.48 -48.43 -3.60
CA ASP A 58 -1.61 -47.74 -2.32
C ASP A 58 -1.13 -46.31 -2.59
N GLU A 59 -1.95 -45.30 -2.26
CA GLU A 59 -1.63 -43.89 -2.39
C GLU A 59 -0.47 -43.54 -1.45
N VAL A 60 0.75 -43.74 -1.92
CA VAL A 60 1.95 -43.17 -1.27
C VAL A 60 1.92 -41.69 -1.65
N GLU A 61 1.62 -40.82 -0.66
CA GLU A 61 1.71 -39.36 -0.90
C GLU A 61 3.15 -39.03 -1.37
N PRO A 62 3.31 -38.37 -2.54
CA PRO A 62 4.61 -38.03 -3.05
C PRO A 62 5.36 -37.13 -2.05
N VAL A 63 6.62 -37.43 -1.80
CA VAL A 63 7.45 -36.63 -0.88
C VAL A 63 7.63 -35.24 -1.47
N LYS A 64 7.16 -34.21 -0.75
CA LYS A 64 7.30 -32.82 -1.14
C LYS A 64 8.69 -32.32 -0.76
N THR A 65 9.54 -32.05 -1.75
CA THR A 65 10.85 -31.44 -1.54
C THR A 65 10.88 -30.00 -2.05
N ALA A 66 11.68 -29.14 -1.41
CA ALA A 66 11.83 -27.76 -1.88
C ALA A 66 12.57 -27.74 -3.23
N LYS A 67 11.95 -27.17 -4.25
CA LYS A 67 12.51 -27.09 -5.61
C LYS A 67 13.78 -26.24 -5.69
N TYR A 68 13.90 -25.24 -4.83
CA TYR A 68 15.06 -24.33 -4.79
C TYR A 68 15.82 -24.44 -3.49
N LYS A 69 17.15 -24.51 -3.59
CA LYS A 69 18.04 -24.38 -2.44
C LYS A 69 18.28 -22.91 -2.15
N HIS A 70 17.89 -22.45 -0.97
CA HIS A 70 18.11 -21.07 -0.54
C HIS A 70 19.49 -20.92 0.12
N ILE A 71 20.29 -19.98 -0.40
CA ILE A 71 21.59 -19.62 0.17
C ILE A 71 21.54 -18.11 0.47
N ILE A 72 21.75 -17.75 1.74
CA ILE A 72 21.77 -16.37 2.21
C ILE A 72 23.16 -16.00 2.67
N TYR A 73 23.63 -14.82 2.25
CA TYR A 73 24.86 -14.20 2.71
C TYR A 73 24.50 -12.94 3.51
N LYS A 74 24.31 -13.07 4.82
CA LYS A 74 24.10 -11.95 5.73
C LYS A 74 25.39 -11.15 5.90
N ALA A 75 25.27 -9.81 6.00
CA ALA A 75 26.45 -8.98 6.27
C ALA A 75 27.00 -9.18 7.69
N TYR A 76 26.16 -9.62 8.62
CA TYR A 76 26.50 -9.85 10.02
C TYR A 76 25.79 -11.08 10.57
N TYR A 77 26.50 -11.94 11.27
CA TYR A 77 25.96 -13.07 12.02
C TYR A 77 26.21 -12.85 13.51
N ASP A 78 25.15 -12.85 14.28
CA ASP A 78 25.19 -12.83 15.75
C ASP A 78 25.11 -14.26 16.29
N GLU A 79 25.65 -14.51 17.49
CA GLU A 79 25.49 -15.78 18.20
C GLU A 79 24.02 -16.16 18.44
N LEU A 80 23.14 -15.16 18.46
CA LEU A 80 21.69 -15.32 18.57
C LEU A 80 21.03 -15.80 17.26
N ASP A 81 21.71 -15.76 16.13
CA ASP A 81 21.20 -16.23 14.83
C ASP A 81 21.19 -17.78 14.70
N THR A 82 21.26 -18.48 15.82
CA THR A 82 21.22 -19.96 15.89
C THR A 82 19.80 -20.54 15.88
N GLY A 83 18.78 -19.75 15.51
CA GLY A 83 17.39 -20.19 15.42
C GLY A 83 17.18 -21.38 14.45
N PRO A 84 16.06 -22.11 14.59
CA PRO A 84 15.78 -23.31 13.78
C PRO A 84 15.70 -23.02 12.27
N GLU A 85 15.46 -21.79 11.87
CA GLU A 85 15.50 -21.39 10.46
C GLU A 85 16.92 -21.24 9.90
N SER A 86 17.89 -20.87 10.74
CA SER A 86 19.30 -20.82 10.33
C SER A 86 19.86 -22.21 9.96
N ARG A 87 19.26 -23.27 10.49
CA ARG A 87 19.64 -24.66 10.17
C ARG A 87 19.19 -25.12 8.78
N LYS A 88 18.18 -24.45 8.20
CA LYS A 88 17.72 -24.71 6.83
C LYS A 88 18.54 -23.96 5.79
N MET A 89 19.39 -23.05 6.22
CA MET A 89 20.25 -22.24 5.37
C MET A 89 21.66 -22.79 5.43
N THR A 90 22.24 -23.12 4.30
CA THR A 90 23.67 -23.33 4.20
C THR A 90 24.37 -21.98 4.27
N ALA A 91 24.51 -21.44 5.47
CA ALA A 91 25.33 -20.26 5.67
C ALA A 91 26.81 -20.65 5.57
N PRO A 92 27.62 -19.98 4.74
CA PRO A 92 29.06 -20.19 4.77
C PRO A 92 29.58 -19.74 6.13
N ALA A 93 30.55 -20.48 6.68
CA ALA A 93 31.30 -20.05 7.84
C ALA A 93 32.15 -18.83 7.44
N TRP A 94 32.02 -17.72 8.15
CA TRP A 94 32.85 -16.55 7.92
C TRP A 94 34.23 -16.79 8.59
N PRO A 95 35.35 -16.74 7.85
CA PRO A 95 36.64 -17.03 8.42
C PRO A 95 37.16 -15.98 9.40
N ASN A 96 36.61 -14.78 9.37
CA ASN A 96 37.11 -13.62 10.12
C ASN A 96 36.11 -13.05 11.17
N GLY A 97 35.27 -13.90 11.75
CA GLY A 97 34.30 -13.48 12.78
C GLY A 97 32.91 -13.20 12.23
N PRO A 98 32.09 -12.38 12.93
CA PRO A 98 30.68 -12.25 12.63
C PRO A 98 30.35 -11.40 11.38
N LEU A 99 31.33 -10.74 10.76
CA LEU A 99 31.14 -9.89 9.58
C LEU A 99 31.52 -10.60 8.29
N LEU A 100 30.68 -10.45 7.26
CA LEU A 100 30.92 -10.99 5.93
C LEU A 100 32.20 -10.43 5.31
N ASP A 101 32.38 -9.13 5.36
CA ASP A 101 33.56 -8.43 4.84
C ASP A 101 33.88 -7.23 5.76
N PRO A 102 34.70 -7.43 6.78
CA PRO A 102 35.02 -6.39 7.76
C PRO A 102 35.80 -5.20 7.18
N PHE A 103 36.44 -5.38 6.00
CA PHE A 103 37.23 -4.34 5.34
C PHE A 103 36.37 -3.40 4.51
N ARG A 104 35.35 -3.92 3.84
CA ARG A 104 34.44 -3.12 3.02
C ARG A 104 33.25 -2.58 3.79
N LEU A 105 32.83 -3.29 4.83
CA LEU A 105 31.62 -2.98 5.59
C LEU A 105 31.88 -3.20 7.08
N SER A 106 32.44 -2.17 7.72
CA SER A 106 32.80 -2.24 9.12
C SER A 106 31.57 -2.33 10.04
N TRP A 107 31.76 -2.87 11.26
CA TRP A 107 30.67 -2.86 12.25
C TRP A 107 30.18 -1.47 12.58
N LYS A 108 31.06 -0.46 12.52
CA LYS A 108 30.69 0.93 12.73
C LYS A 108 29.65 1.40 11.70
N ASP A 109 29.87 1.08 10.43
CA ASP A 109 28.97 1.46 9.34
C ASP A 109 27.67 0.67 9.40
N LEU A 110 27.76 -0.65 9.66
CA LEU A 110 26.58 -1.50 9.83
C LEU A 110 25.73 -1.09 11.04
N SER A 111 26.37 -0.80 12.18
CA SER A 111 25.65 -0.38 13.38
C SER A 111 24.98 0.98 13.19
N TYR A 112 25.61 1.90 12.46
CA TYR A 112 24.97 3.15 12.07
C TYR A 112 23.69 2.92 11.25
N VAL A 113 23.76 2.06 10.22
CA VAL A 113 22.58 1.73 9.42
C VAL A 113 21.54 0.97 10.25
N LYS A 114 21.96 0.06 11.13
CA LYS A 114 21.05 -0.68 12.03
C LYS A 114 20.23 0.27 12.92
N HIS A 115 20.82 1.36 13.40
CA HIS A 115 20.13 2.33 14.25
C HIS A 115 19.36 3.38 13.44
N SER A 116 19.94 3.89 12.35
CA SER A 116 19.32 4.95 11.55
C SER A 116 18.22 4.46 10.61
N SER A 117 18.28 3.22 10.18
CA SER A 117 17.34 2.60 9.24
C SER A 117 17.23 1.09 9.47
N PRO A 118 16.59 0.64 10.56
CA PRO A 118 16.50 -0.78 10.92
C PRO A 118 15.94 -1.67 9.81
N SER A 119 14.93 -1.19 9.09
CA SER A 119 14.33 -1.90 7.96
C SER A 119 15.32 -2.10 6.82
N LYS A 120 16.07 -1.04 6.47
CA LYS A 120 17.12 -1.13 5.47
C LYS A 120 18.21 -2.11 5.90
N PHE A 121 18.59 -2.11 7.17
CA PHE A 121 19.56 -3.05 7.71
C PHE A 121 19.09 -4.50 7.52
N LYS A 122 17.85 -4.81 7.92
CA LYS A 122 17.26 -6.15 7.79
C LYS A 122 17.21 -6.61 6.34
N VAL A 123 16.63 -5.82 5.44
CA VAL A 123 16.41 -6.22 4.05
C VAL A 123 17.70 -6.25 3.25
N VAL A 124 18.50 -5.18 3.32
CA VAL A 124 19.66 -4.99 2.45
C VAL A 124 20.87 -5.76 2.94
N TYR A 125 21.12 -5.74 4.25
CA TYR A 125 22.33 -6.26 4.82
C TYR A 125 22.15 -7.65 5.46
N GLN A 126 20.96 -7.93 5.99
CA GLN A 126 20.69 -9.25 6.57
C GLN A 126 19.90 -10.17 5.65
N GLN A 127 19.43 -9.65 4.52
CA GLN A 127 18.62 -10.39 3.53
C GLN A 127 17.38 -11.07 4.18
N GLU A 128 16.91 -10.47 5.25
CA GLU A 128 15.69 -10.90 5.91
C GLU A 128 14.50 -10.35 5.15
N ASP A 129 13.45 -11.14 5.08
CA ASP A 129 12.16 -10.59 4.68
C ASP A 129 11.82 -9.41 5.57
N LEU A 130 11.19 -8.41 5.00
CA LEU A 130 10.43 -7.49 5.84
C LEU A 130 9.39 -8.35 6.54
N ALA A 131 9.74 -8.86 7.74
CA ALA A 131 8.77 -9.46 8.61
C ALA A 131 7.59 -8.51 8.73
N GLU A 132 6.39 -9.04 8.97
CA GLU A 132 5.12 -8.30 9.06
C GLU A 132 5.15 -6.97 9.85
N GLY A 133 6.24 -6.63 10.52
CA GLY A 133 6.43 -5.39 11.28
C GLY A 133 6.93 -4.16 10.49
N HIS A 134 7.00 -4.21 9.17
CA HIS A 134 7.45 -3.09 8.32
C HIS A 134 6.42 -2.63 7.29
N TYR A 135 5.22 -3.16 7.38
CA TYR A 135 4.08 -2.65 6.63
C TYR A 135 3.63 -1.31 7.19
N LEU A 136 3.07 -0.46 6.36
CA LEU A 136 2.48 0.79 6.81
C LEU A 136 1.42 0.51 7.90
N ILE A 137 0.62 -0.53 7.68
CA ILE A 137 -0.32 -1.06 8.66
C ILE A 137 -0.23 -2.59 8.75
N GLU A 138 -0.47 -3.15 9.93
CA GLU A 138 -0.73 -4.57 10.07
C GLU A 138 -2.17 -4.88 9.66
N ARG A 139 -2.39 -5.98 8.95
CA ARG A 139 -3.71 -6.36 8.47
C ARG A 139 -4.73 -6.49 9.61
N VAL A 140 -4.29 -6.94 10.79
CA VAL A 140 -5.13 -7.05 11.99
C VAL A 140 -5.68 -5.71 12.47
N TRP A 141 -4.98 -4.59 12.21
CA TRP A 141 -5.51 -3.25 12.55
C TRP A 141 -6.75 -2.92 11.72
N ALA A 142 -6.80 -3.40 10.48
CA ALA A 142 -7.98 -3.24 9.63
C ALA A 142 -9.11 -4.21 9.98
N THR A 143 -8.79 -5.50 10.16
CA THR A 143 -9.79 -6.57 10.35
C THR A 143 -10.27 -6.72 11.79
N GLY A 144 -9.51 -6.20 12.73
CA GLY A 144 -9.74 -6.43 14.16
C GLY A 144 -9.28 -7.81 14.62
N GLY A 145 -9.09 -7.96 15.92
CA GLY A 145 -8.66 -9.20 16.54
C GLY A 145 -7.35 -9.08 17.30
N MET A 146 -6.83 -10.22 17.74
CA MET A 146 -5.57 -10.28 18.49
C MET A 146 -4.37 -10.16 17.53
N GLY A 147 -3.52 -9.19 17.78
CA GLY A 147 -2.25 -9.03 17.05
C GLY A 147 -1.17 -9.99 17.54
N ASN A 148 -0.10 -10.09 16.77
CA ASN A 148 1.08 -10.90 17.14
C ASN A 148 1.80 -10.35 18.39
N ASP A 149 1.58 -9.09 18.72
CA ASP A 149 2.04 -8.42 19.94
C ASP A 149 1.18 -8.69 21.17
N GLY A 150 0.13 -9.52 21.05
CA GLY A 150 -0.83 -9.82 22.10
C GLY A 150 -1.83 -8.70 22.39
N VAL A 151 -1.89 -7.65 21.56
CA VAL A 151 -2.83 -6.54 21.70
C VAL A 151 -4.12 -6.85 20.94
N LEU A 152 -5.26 -6.55 21.54
CA LEU A 152 -6.57 -6.66 20.89
C LEU A 152 -6.85 -5.36 20.12
N TYR A 153 -6.92 -5.44 18.79
CA TYR A 153 -7.24 -4.32 17.93
C TYR A 153 -8.73 -4.25 17.61
N PRO A 154 -9.31 -3.02 17.60
CA PRO A 154 -10.75 -2.84 17.37
C PRO A 154 -11.17 -3.13 15.93
N GLY A 155 -10.24 -3.04 14.98
CA GLY A 155 -10.52 -3.09 13.55
C GLY A 155 -11.08 -1.78 13.00
N CYS A 156 -10.99 -1.66 11.67
CA CYS A 156 -11.46 -0.50 10.91
C CYS A 156 -12.67 -0.84 10.04
N ILE A 157 -12.94 -2.13 9.81
CA ILE A 157 -13.97 -2.57 8.86
C ILE A 157 -15.32 -2.63 9.57
N ASP A 158 -16.25 -1.84 9.06
CA ASP A 158 -17.64 -1.77 9.48
C ASP A 158 -18.45 -2.78 8.65
N LYS A 159 -18.71 -3.96 9.24
CA LYS A 159 -19.25 -5.13 8.54
C LYS A 159 -20.64 -4.91 7.97
N ASP A 160 -21.42 -4.02 8.58
CA ASP A 160 -22.83 -3.78 8.25
C ASP A 160 -23.02 -2.56 7.33
N ARG A 161 -21.93 -1.90 6.91
CA ARG A 161 -21.96 -0.72 6.07
C ARG A 161 -21.48 -0.99 4.65
N SER A 162 -22.24 -0.49 3.67
CA SER A 162 -21.86 -0.51 2.25
C SER A 162 -21.23 0.82 1.82
N TYR A 163 -20.52 0.81 0.69
CA TYR A 163 -20.14 2.03 -0.01
C TYR A 163 -21.38 2.84 -0.41
N GLY A 164 -21.23 4.17 -0.43
CA GLY A 164 -22.34 5.07 -0.72
C GLY A 164 -23.37 5.18 0.41
N TYR A 165 -23.07 4.71 1.62
CA TYR A 165 -23.97 4.83 2.76
C TYR A 165 -23.35 5.63 3.89
N ILE A 166 -24.13 6.59 4.41
CA ILE A 166 -23.74 7.38 5.57
C ILE A 166 -23.94 6.55 6.84
N PRO A 167 -22.94 6.48 7.73
CA PRO A 167 -23.13 5.79 9.01
C PRO A 167 -24.19 6.52 9.86
N PRO A 168 -25.05 5.77 10.57
CA PRO A 168 -26.04 6.39 11.47
C PRO A 168 -25.37 7.08 12.66
N GLY A 169 -26.02 8.12 13.17
CA GLY A 169 -25.60 8.79 14.42
C GLY A 169 -24.46 9.79 14.27
N LEU A 170 -24.11 10.21 13.05
CA LEU A 170 -23.17 11.30 12.86
C LEU A 170 -23.75 12.61 13.42
N ALA A 171 -23.02 13.21 14.36
CA ALA A 171 -23.36 14.51 14.93
C ALA A 171 -22.47 15.62 14.33
N PRO A 172 -23.02 16.77 13.95
CA PRO A 172 -22.24 17.92 13.52
C PRO A 172 -21.29 18.41 14.64
N PRO A 173 -20.12 19.01 14.31
CA PRO A 173 -19.69 19.31 12.93
C PRO A 173 -19.13 18.08 12.18
N ILE A 174 -19.45 17.99 10.90
CA ILE A 174 -18.90 16.97 9.99
C ILE A 174 -18.17 17.67 8.86
N ILE A 175 -16.96 17.23 8.56
CA ILE A 175 -16.19 17.67 7.42
C ILE A 175 -16.31 16.62 6.33
N SER A 176 -16.83 16.99 5.17
CA SER A 176 -16.96 16.16 3.99
C SER A 176 -15.93 16.57 2.95
N ILE A 177 -15.01 15.68 2.65
CA ILE A 177 -13.88 15.93 1.73
C ILE A 177 -13.69 14.78 0.76
N ALA A 178 -13.20 15.10 -0.42
CA ALA A 178 -12.73 14.10 -1.36
C ALA A 178 -11.27 14.36 -1.75
N SER A 179 -10.55 13.31 -2.08
CA SER A 179 -9.15 13.36 -2.50
C SER A 179 -8.91 12.55 -3.75
N VAL A 180 -8.02 13.04 -4.59
CA VAL A 180 -7.69 12.46 -5.89
C VAL A 180 -6.18 12.37 -6.04
N ASP A 181 -5.67 11.15 -6.23
CA ASP A 181 -4.30 10.87 -6.66
C ASP A 181 -4.33 10.47 -8.13
N PRO A 182 -4.02 11.39 -9.05
CA PRO A 182 -4.08 11.12 -10.47
C PRO A 182 -2.80 10.49 -10.98
N SER A 183 -2.93 9.55 -11.89
CA SER A 183 -1.80 8.95 -12.61
C SER A 183 -1.99 9.09 -14.12
N PRO A 184 -0.97 9.56 -14.87
CA PRO A 184 -1.08 9.69 -16.32
C PRO A 184 -1.08 8.35 -17.06
N THR A 185 -0.58 7.28 -16.44
CA THR A 185 -0.39 5.97 -17.09
C THR A 185 -1.01 4.80 -16.33
N GLU A 186 -1.31 5.01 -15.05
CA GLU A 186 -1.75 3.99 -14.12
C GLU A 186 -3.21 4.24 -13.67
N PHE A 187 -3.57 3.69 -12.53
CA PHE A 187 -4.87 3.93 -11.91
C PHE A 187 -4.87 5.23 -11.12
N TRP A 188 -6.02 5.86 -11.07
CA TRP A 188 -6.29 6.99 -10.20
C TRP A 188 -6.90 6.49 -8.90
N GLY A 189 -6.42 6.98 -7.77
CA GLY A 189 -7.03 6.76 -6.47
C GLY A 189 -7.95 7.92 -6.13
N ILE A 190 -9.23 7.65 -5.91
CA ILE A 190 -10.23 8.66 -5.56
C ILE A 190 -10.96 8.18 -4.32
N GLN A 191 -11.10 9.04 -3.30
CA GLN A 191 -11.75 8.70 -2.05
C GLN A 191 -12.59 9.85 -1.54
N TRP A 192 -13.78 9.54 -1.00
CA TRP A 192 -14.64 10.48 -0.31
C TRP A 192 -14.78 10.08 1.16
N TRP A 193 -14.44 11.01 2.05
CA TRP A 193 -14.40 10.82 3.48
C TRP A 193 -15.34 11.78 4.21
N LEU A 194 -15.99 11.28 5.26
CA LEU A 194 -16.59 12.10 6.30
C LEU A 194 -15.72 12.05 7.55
N TYR A 195 -15.34 13.20 8.04
CA TYR A 195 -14.56 13.33 9.25
C TYR A 195 -15.40 13.96 10.36
N GLN A 196 -15.43 13.30 11.52
CA GLN A 196 -16.13 13.79 12.72
C GLN A 196 -15.08 14.25 13.75
N PRO A 197 -14.85 15.57 13.93
CA PRO A 197 -13.80 16.11 14.79
C PRO A 197 -13.91 15.68 16.25
N GLU A 198 -15.12 15.64 16.80
CA GLU A 198 -15.36 15.35 18.22
C GLU A 198 -14.90 13.93 18.63
N THR A 199 -15.09 12.97 17.76
CA THR A 199 -14.72 11.55 18.00
C THR A 199 -13.41 11.19 17.36
N ASN A 200 -12.86 12.07 16.53
CA ASN A 200 -11.68 11.82 15.68
C ASN A 200 -11.86 10.61 14.74
N LEU A 201 -13.11 10.32 14.33
CA LEU A 201 -13.45 9.23 13.42
C LEU A 201 -13.51 9.72 11.97
N ARG A 202 -13.05 8.86 11.07
CA ARG A 202 -13.04 9.04 9.62
C ARG A 202 -13.82 7.92 8.98
N TYR A 203 -14.83 8.26 8.22
CA TYR A 203 -15.67 7.30 7.53
C TYR A 203 -15.43 7.40 6.03
N LEU A 204 -14.84 6.36 5.45
CA LEU A 204 -14.79 6.22 4.00
C LEU A 204 -16.21 5.99 3.49
N ILE A 205 -16.69 6.86 2.63
CA ILE A 205 -18.04 6.77 2.07
C ILE A 205 -17.99 6.14 0.70
N GLU A 206 -17.09 6.61 -0.17
CA GLU A 206 -16.90 6.05 -1.50
C GLU A 206 -15.43 6.02 -1.88
N MET A 207 -15.09 5.08 -2.74
CA MET A 207 -13.73 4.89 -3.23
C MET A 207 -13.75 4.35 -4.65
N ALA A 208 -12.86 4.89 -5.49
CA ALA A 208 -12.60 4.37 -6.82
C ALA A 208 -11.09 4.20 -7.05
N ARG A 209 -10.75 3.10 -7.72
CA ARG A 209 -9.43 2.89 -8.32
C ARG A 209 -9.65 2.58 -9.78
N ILE A 210 -9.49 3.58 -10.62
CA ILE A 210 -9.93 3.56 -12.02
C ILE A 210 -8.91 4.25 -12.93
N LYS A 211 -8.82 3.82 -14.18
CA LYS A 211 -8.06 4.55 -15.21
C LYS A 211 -8.93 5.63 -15.79
N LEU A 212 -8.47 6.87 -15.69
CA LEU A 212 -9.17 8.06 -16.19
C LEU A 212 -8.17 8.96 -16.91
N THR A 213 -8.69 9.75 -17.82
CA THR A 213 -8.04 10.99 -18.28
C THR A 213 -8.48 12.16 -17.38
N ALA A 214 -7.74 13.26 -17.48
CA ALA A 214 -8.08 14.47 -16.73
C ALA A 214 -9.43 15.06 -17.13
N GLU A 215 -9.80 14.93 -18.40
CA GLU A 215 -11.10 15.38 -18.91
C GLU A 215 -12.25 14.52 -18.38
N GLU A 216 -12.05 13.21 -18.26
CA GLU A 216 -13.07 12.26 -17.77
C GLU A 216 -13.36 12.43 -16.27
N LEU A 217 -12.45 13.02 -15.50
CA LEU A 217 -12.65 13.26 -14.07
C LEU A 217 -13.89 14.11 -13.81
N LEU A 218 -14.11 15.17 -14.58
CA LEU A 218 -15.33 16.00 -14.57
C LEU A 218 -16.31 15.63 -15.66
N GLY A 219 -15.84 15.02 -16.76
CA GLY A 219 -16.68 14.61 -17.88
C GLY A 219 -17.45 15.79 -18.52
N PHE A 220 -16.75 16.91 -18.78
CA PHE A 220 -17.41 18.09 -19.34
C PHE A 220 -17.70 17.91 -20.83
N ASP A 221 -18.99 17.92 -21.18
CA ASP A 221 -19.44 17.97 -22.56
C ASP A 221 -19.63 19.43 -23.02
N THR A 222 -18.84 19.85 -24.00
CA THR A 222 -18.89 21.20 -24.56
C THR A 222 -20.19 21.51 -25.32
N SER A 223 -20.84 20.48 -25.87
CA SER A 223 -22.04 20.61 -26.69
C SER A 223 -23.28 20.86 -25.82
N SER A 224 -23.47 20.02 -24.79
CA SER A 224 -24.58 20.13 -23.84
C SER A 224 -24.28 21.06 -22.67
N ARG A 225 -22.99 21.40 -22.45
CA ARG A 225 -22.50 22.13 -21.27
C ARG A 225 -22.84 21.43 -19.96
N THR A 226 -22.86 20.12 -19.96
CA THR A 226 -23.12 19.27 -18.78
C THR A 226 -21.85 18.61 -18.28
N TYR A 227 -21.89 18.14 -17.03
CA TYR A 227 -20.84 17.36 -16.41
C TYR A 227 -21.35 15.95 -16.13
N SER A 228 -20.53 14.94 -16.34
CA SER A 228 -20.91 13.53 -16.17
C SER A 228 -19.79 12.66 -15.58
N GLY A 229 -18.69 13.28 -15.15
CA GLY A 229 -17.57 12.57 -14.57
C GLY A 229 -17.77 12.18 -13.10
N ILE A 230 -16.84 11.44 -12.56
CA ILE A 230 -16.90 10.91 -11.19
C ILE A 230 -17.00 12.02 -10.12
N MET A 231 -16.36 13.17 -10.34
CA MET A 231 -16.49 14.31 -9.42
C MET A 231 -17.91 14.85 -9.39
N GLU A 232 -18.57 14.95 -10.55
CA GLU A 232 -19.97 15.39 -10.63
C GLU A 232 -20.90 14.37 -9.97
N GLU A 233 -20.72 13.09 -10.26
CA GLU A 233 -21.52 12.02 -9.66
C GLU A 233 -21.44 12.06 -8.13
N TRP A 234 -20.22 12.10 -7.57
CA TRP A 234 -20.05 12.09 -6.13
C TRP A 234 -20.49 13.41 -5.47
N GLN A 235 -20.32 14.53 -6.16
CA GLN A 235 -20.80 15.81 -5.65
C GLN A 235 -22.33 15.80 -5.52
N ASN A 236 -23.03 15.31 -6.53
CA ASN A 236 -24.50 15.17 -6.51
C ASN A 236 -24.95 14.16 -5.45
N MET A 237 -24.29 13.02 -5.35
CA MET A 237 -24.57 12.01 -4.34
C MET A 237 -24.38 12.57 -2.93
N SER A 238 -23.28 13.30 -2.68
CA SER A 238 -23.00 13.89 -1.37
C SER A 238 -24.04 14.93 -0.96
N PHE A 239 -24.52 15.70 -1.91
CA PHE A 239 -25.59 16.68 -1.68
C PHE A 239 -26.92 15.98 -1.35
N GLN A 240 -27.29 14.95 -2.09
CA GLN A 240 -28.51 14.15 -1.83
C GLN A 240 -28.48 13.49 -0.46
N MET A 241 -27.31 13.09 0.01
CA MET A 241 -27.14 12.48 1.33
C MET A 241 -27.07 13.48 2.49
N GLY A 242 -27.08 14.78 2.20
CA GLY A 242 -27.02 15.85 3.21
C GLY A 242 -25.61 16.13 3.75
N TYR A 243 -24.56 15.57 3.13
CA TYR A 243 -23.16 15.79 3.50
C TYR A 243 -22.34 16.23 2.27
N PRO A 244 -22.64 17.38 1.69
CA PRO A 244 -21.99 17.84 0.46
C PRO A 244 -20.47 17.91 0.63
N ILE A 245 -19.74 17.41 -0.34
CA ILE A 245 -18.29 17.54 -0.37
C ILE A 245 -17.94 19.01 -0.47
N SER A 246 -17.27 19.55 0.54
CA SER A 246 -16.88 20.96 0.60
C SER A 246 -15.55 21.24 -0.09
N ASN A 247 -14.66 20.26 -0.11
CA ASN A 247 -13.32 20.39 -0.67
C ASN A 247 -12.92 19.11 -1.42
N TRP A 248 -12.37 19.31 -2.61
CA TRP A 248 -11.68 18.29 -3.38
C TRP A 248 -10.18 18.56 -3.34
N ILE A 249 -9.41 17.64 -2.78
CA ILE A 249 -7.95 17.72 -2.73
C ILE A 249 -7.43 16.95 -3.93
N VAL A 250 -6.77 17.63 -4.85
CA VAL A 250 -6.30 17.01 -6.09
C VAL A 250 -4.79 17.20 -6.19
N GLU A 251 -4.06 16.09 -6.35
CA GLU A 251 -2.63 16.18 -6.63
C GLU A 251 -2.42 16.84 -7.99
N VAL A 252 -1.53 17.83 -8.02
CA VAL A 252 -1.21 18.58 -9.22
C VAL A 252 0.27 18.43 -9.55
N ASN A 253 0.57 17.51 -10.43
CA ASN A 253 1.86 17.46 -11.11
C ASN A 253 1.93 18.52 -12.21
N ALA A 254 3.11 18.75 -12.80
CA ALA A 254 3.31 19.82 -13.76
C ALA A 254 2.28 19.82 -14.93
N ALA A 255 1.89 18.65 -15.41
CA ALA A 255 0.89 18.51 -16.48
C ALA A 255 -0.55 18.78 -16.05
N GLN A 256 -0.90 18.48 -14.79
CA GLN A 256 -2.27 18.61 -14.26
C GLN A 256 -2.60 20.01 -13.77
N ARG A 257 -1.60 20.88 -13.55
CA ARG A 257 -1.82 22.30 -13.23
C ARG A 257 -2.65 23.01 -14.30
N PHE A 258 -2.51 22.59 -15.55
CA PHE A 258 -3.31 23.14 -16.63
C PHE A 258 -4.80 22.80 -16.50
N LEU A 259 -5.12 21.60 -15.96
CA LEU A 259 -6.52 21.22 -15.76
C LEU A 259 -7.26 22.22 -14.87
N LEU A 260 -6.66 22.62 -13.75
CA LEU A 260 -7.27 23.57 -12.81
C LEU A 260 -7.41 24.99 -13.36
N ALA A 261 -6.73 25.31 -14.47
CA ALA A 261 -6.84 26.62 -15.12
C ALA A 261 -8.04 26.73 -16.07
N HIS A 262 -8.70 25.62 -16.43
CA HIS A 262 -9.79 25.63 -17.37
C HIS A 262 -11.06 26.30 -16.81
N ASP A 263 -11.73 27.08 -17.66
CA ASP A 263 -12.95 27.78 -17.30
C ASP A 263 -14.10 26.88 -16.86
N PHE A 264 -14.21 25.68 -17.43
CA PHE A 264 -15.25 24.73 -17.04
C PHE A 264 -15.09 24.22 -15.60
N ILE A 265 -13.86 24.12 -15.11
CA ILE A 265 -13.59 23.77 -13.71
C ILE A 265 -14.04 24.88 -12.76
N ARG A 266 -13.70 26.12 -13.07
CA ARG A 266 -14.15 27.29 -12.27
C ARG A 266 -15.66 27.40 -12.24
N LYS A 267 -16.32 27.14 -13.37
CA LYS A 267 -17.79 27.11 -13.46
C LYS A 267 -18.38 25.98 -12.62
N TRP A 268 -17.78 24.81 -12.66
CA TRP A 268 -18.18 23.67 -11.85
C TRP A 268 -18.04 23.97 -10.35
N GLN A 269 -16.90 24.54 -9.93
CA GLN A 269 -16.69 24.95 -8.54
C GLN A 269 -17.74 25.98 -8.08
N ALA A 270 -18.05 26.96 -8.93
CA ALA A 270 -19.07 27.96 -8.64
C ALA A 270 -20.48 27.36 -8.58
N LEU A 271 -20.79 26.39 -9.46
CA LEU A 271 -22.08 25.70 -9.51
C LEU A 271 -22.36 24.94 -8.20
N HIS A 272 -21.37 24.26 -7.69
CA HIS A 272 -21.50 23.41 -6.50
C HIS A 272 -21.05 24.10 -5.20
N ALA A 273 -20.58 25.35 -5.27
CA ALA A 273 -19.98 26.06 -4.14
C ALA A 273 -18.86 25.26 -3.43
N VAL A 274 -18.01 24.57 -4.20
CA VAL A 274 -16.98 23.67 -3.74
C VAL A 274 -15.57 24.19 -4.03
N ASN A 275 -14.61 23.89 -3.17
CA ASN A 275 -13.21 24.24 -3.40
C ASN A 275 -12.44 23.04 -3.96
N ILE A 276 -11.58 23.30 -4.94
CA ILE A 276 -10.54 22.36 -5.35
C ILE A 276 -9.23 22.88 -4.79
N ILE A 277 -8.61 22.05 -3.93
CA ILE A 277 -7.35 22.38 -3.25
C ILE A 277 -6.23 21.61 -3.98
N PRO A 278 -5.33 22.32 -4.67
CA PRO A 278 -4.20 21.68 -5.30
C PRO A 278 -3.21 21.18 -4.26
N HIS A 279 -2.80 19.93 -4.36
CA HIS A 279 -1.74 19.33 -3.55
C HIS A 279 -0.53 19.04 -4.41
N THR A 280 0.67 19.25 -3.88
CA THR A 280 1.93 18.89 -4.55
C THR A 280 2.69 17.92 -3.69
N THR A 281 2.86 16.71 -4.18
CA THR A 281 3.67 15.69 -3.54
C THR A 281 5.14 15.89 -3.87
N SER A 282 5.96 15.88 -2.84
CA SER A 282 7.41 15.96 -2.94
C SER A 282 8.04 15.02 -1.89
N ARG A 283 9.10 15.45 -1.23
CA ARG A 283 9.68 14.75 -0.08
C ARG A 283 8.80 14.79 1.17
N ASN A 284 7.75 15.63 1.18
CA ASN A 284 6.80 15.76 2.27
C ASN A 284 6.10 14.44 2.64
N LYS A 285 5.92 13.52 1.69
CA LYS A 285 5.37 12.18 1.97
C LYS A 285 6.23 11.33 2.93
N LEU A 286 7.49 11.70 3.11
CA LEU A 286 8.44 11.03 4.01
C LEU A 286 8.75 11.88 5.26
N ASP A 287 8.02 12.97 5.47
CA ASP A 287 8.19 13.84 6.63
C ASP A 287 7.92 13.08 7.94
N GLU A 288 8.72 13.36 8.96
CA GLU A 288 8.65 12.64 10.25
C GLU A 288 7.37 12.93 11.04
N SER A 289 6.68 14.03 10.76
CA SER A 289 5.48 14.47 11.47
C SER A 289 4.21 14.45 10.62
N LEU A 290 4.33 14.73 9.33
CA LEU A 290 3.22 14.90 8.39
C LEU A 290 3.24 13.89 7.24
N GLY A 291 4.25 13.04 7.16
CA GLY A 291 4.37 12.03 6.13
C GLY A 291 3.40 10.86 6.32
N ILE A 292 3.35 10.00 5.31
CA ILE A 292 2.46 8.83 5.27
C ILE A 292 2.64 7.95 6.51
N GLU A 293 3.89 7.63 6.86
CA GLU A 293 4.21 6.76 8.00
C GLU A 293 3.95 7.41 9.37
N ALA A 294 3.88 8.74 9.42
CA ALA A 294 3.56 9.45 10.64
C ALA A 294 2.06 9.58 10.87
N LEU A 295 1.30 9.89 9.81
CA LEU A 295 -0.12 10.21 9.93
C LEU A 295 -1.04 8.97 9.90
N LEU A 296 -0.79 8.02 8.99
CA LEU A 296 -1.78 6.96 8.74
C LEU A 296 -1.76 5.82 9.78
N PRO A 297 -0.60 5.24 10.17
CA PRO A 297 -0.57 4.07 11.06
C PRO A 297 -1.30 4.26 12.40
N PRO A 298 -1.14 5.39 13.12
CA PRO A 298 -1.83 5.59 14.39
C PRO A 298 -3.35 5.53 14.27
N LEU A 299 -3.90 6.07 13.17
CA LEU A 299 -5.34 6.10 12.92
C LEU A 299 -5.93 4.71 12.71
N TRP A 300 -5.21 3.88 11.94
CA TRP A 300 -5.61 2.51 11.68
C TRP A 300 -5.45 1.63 12.93
N ARG A 301 -4.34 1.78 13.63
CA ARG A 301 -4.06 1.02 14.86
C ARG A 301 -5.11 1.24 15.93
N THR A 302 -5.61 2.46 16.07
CA THR A 302 -6.62 2.83 17.09
C THR A 302 -8.05 2.66 16.60
N GLY A 303 -8.28 2.20 15.36
CA GLY A 303 -9.62 2.03 14.79
C GLY A 303 -10.35 3.36 14.51
N GLN A 304 -9.62 4.45 14.34
CA GLN A 304 -10.20 5.76 14.01
C GLN A 304 -10.61 5.86 12.54
N VAL A 305 -10.14 4.96 11.70
CA VAL A 305 -10.58 4.78 10.31
C VAL A 305 -11.75 3.80 10.30
N ARG A 306 -12.80 4.12 9.55
CA ARG A 306 -14.00 3.29 9.39
C ARG A 306 -14.26 3.02 7.91
N LEU A 307 -14.15 1.76 7.52
CA LEU A 307 -14.27 1.31 6.14
C LEU A 307 -15.58 0.54 5.93
N PRO A 308 -16.26 0.71 4.81
CA PRO A 308 -17.39 -0.16 4.46
C PRO A 308 -16.91 -1.56 4.10
N ASN A 309 -17.76 -2.57 4.31
CA ASN A 309 -17.45 -3.94 3.93
C ASN A 309 -18.59 -4.65 3.21
N MET A 310 -19.84 -4.25 3.48
CA MET A 310 -21.00 -4.91 2.92
C MET A 310 -21.09 -4.64 1.40
N ARG A 311 -21.38 -5.64 0.60
CA ARG A 311 -21.47 -5.66 -0.88
C ARG A 311 -20.15 -5.55 -1.63
N ASP A 312 -19.27 -4.60 -1.27
CA ASP A 312 -18.04 -4.31 -2.01
C ASP A 312 -16.78 -4.58 -1.18
N ASN A 313 -16.77 -5.71 -0.45
CA ASN A 313 -15.65 -6.08 0.40
C ASN A 313 -14.31 -6.17 -0.35
N TRP A 314 -14.34 -6.50 -1.65
CA TRP A 314 -13.15 -6.54 -2.49
C TRP A 314 -12.50 -5.15 -2.63
N LYS A 315 -13.28 -4.06 -2.72
CA LYS A 315 -12.77 -2.68 -2.70
C LYS A 315 -12.01 -2.41 -1.40
N THR A 316 -12.66 -2.70 -0.27
CA THR A 316 -12.06 -2.54 1.06
C THR A 316 -10.79 -3.35 1.21
N MET A 317 -10.81 -4.62 0.81
CA MET A 317 -9.62 -5.48 0.90
C MET A 317 -8.50 -5.01 -0.02
N ALA A 318 -8.80 -4.52 -1.21
CA ALA A 318 -7.79 -3.93 -2.11
C ALA A 318 -7.11 -2.71 -1.46
N PHE A 319 -7.86 -1.88 -0.76
CA PHE A 319 -7.29 -0.75 -0.02
C PHE A 319 -6.46 -1.20 1.18
N VAL A 320 -6.94 -2.17 1.96
CA VAL A 320 -6.18 -2.77 3.06
C VAL A 320 -4.89 -3.40 2.57
N ASP A 321 -4.93 -4.11 1.44
CA ASP A 321 -3.75 -4.72 0.82
C ASP A 321 -2.74 -3.66 0.36
N GLU A 322 -3.22 -2.58 -0.25
CA GLU A 322 -2.36 -1.48 -0.66
C GLU A 322 -1.69 -0.79 0.55
N MET A 323 -2.46 -0.53 1.61
CA MET A 323 -1.95 0.00 2.89
C MET A 323 -0.94 -0.94 3.53
N SER A 324 -1.23 -2.25 3.55
CA SER A 324 -0.37 -3.27 4.16
C SER A 324 0.92 -3.52 3.38
N THR A 325 0.92 -3.26 2.06
CA THR A 325 2.08 -3.49 1.19
C THR A 325 2.83 -2.21 0.83
N TRP A 326 2.37 -1.06 1.31
CA TRP A 326 3.04 0.20 1.04
C TRP A 326 4.43 0.23 1.69
N SER A 327 5.41 0.77 0.97
CA SER A 327 6.77 0.96 1.46
C SER A 327 7.41 2.19 0.83
N ARG A 328 8.42 2.73 1.51
CA ARG A 328 9.20 3.86 0.98
C ARG A 328 9.81 3.48 -0.38
N GLY A 329 9.59 4.31 -1.39
CA GLY A 329 10.12 4.09 -2.73
C GLY A 329 9.28 3.21 -3.64
N LYS A 330 8.19 2.63 -3.16
CA LYS A 330 7.20 1.95 -4.01
C LYS A 330 6.61 2.97 -4.98
N LYS A 331 6.68 2.68 -6.29
CA LYS A 331 6.25 3.61 -7.35
C LYS A 331 4.85 3.30 -7.90
N HIS A 332 4.39 2.07 -7.75
CA HIS A 332 3.14 1.58 -8.34
C HIS A 332 2.24 0.96 -7.28
N GLY A 333 0.93 1.06 -7.48
CA GLY A 333 -0.05 0.52 -6.56
C GLY A 333 -0.03 1.22 -5.19
N THR A 334 0.03 2.54 -5.20
CA THR A 334 0.00 3.40 -4.01
C THR A 334 -1.09 4.47 -4.10
N ASP A 335 -1.96 4.38 -5.09
CA ASP A 335 -2.91 5.40 -5.47
C ASP A 335 -3.93 5.68 -4.35
N LEU A 336 -4.40 4.62 -3.69
CA LEU A 336 -5.37 4.73 -2.59
C LEU A 336 -4.72 5.20 -1.29
N VAL A 337 -3.47 4.79 -1.03
CA VAL A 337 -2.69 5.27 0.13
C VAL A 337 -2.42 6.76 0.00
N MET A 338 -2.05 7.21 -1.20
CA MET A 338 -1.79 8.62 -1.47
C MET A 338 -3.06 9.46 -1.33
N ALA A 339 -4.18 9.02 -1.91
CA ALA A 339 -5.45 9.70 -1.76
C ALA A 339 -5.87 9.81 -0.28
N HIS A 340 -5.71 8.75 0.51
CA HIS A 340 -5.99 8.79 1.95
C HIS A 340 -5.09 9.78 2.70
N TRP A 341 -3.79 9.75 2.40
CA TRP A 341 -2.83 10.66 3.02
C TRP A 341 -3.14 12.13 2.69
N PHE A 342 -3.54 12.46 1.45
CA PHE A 342 -3.97 13.81 1.10
C PHE A 342 -5.13 14.29 1.96
N SER A 343 -6.13 13.44 2.18
CA SER A 343 -7.24 13.76 3.06
C SER A 343 -6.77 14.09 4.47
N GLU A 344 -5.96 13.23 5.08
CA GLU A 344 -5.48 13.40 6.45
C GLU A 344 -4.57 14.63 6.62
N LEU A 345 -3.77 14.95 5.61
CA LEU A 345 -2.89 16.11 5.63
C LEU A 345 -3.65 17.44 5.63
N HIS A 346 -4.82 17.49 4.98
CA HIS A 346 -5.60 18.71 4.82
C HIS A 346 -6.71 18.90 5.86
N VAL A 347 -7.19 17.82 6.49
CA VAL A 347 -8.25 17.90 7.51
C VAL A 347 -7.96 18.88 8.66
N PRO A 348 -6.75 18.94 9.25
CA PRO A 348 -6.47 19.88 10.34
C PRO A 348 -6.65 21.35 9.96
N GLN A 349 -6.38 21.71 8.71
CA GLN A 349 -6.57 23.08 8.19
C GLN A 349 -8.05 23.45 8.04
N MET A 350 -8.91 22.46 7.87
CA MET A 350 -10.37 22.66 7.77
C MET A 350 -11.03 22.75 9.14
N ILE A 351 -10.47 22.10 10.15
CA ILE A 351 -10.93 22.20 11.54
C ILE A 351 -10.56 23.56 12.14
N ASN A 352 -9.30 23.97 11.94
CA ASN A 352 -8.76 25.22 12.44
C ASN A 352 -8.24 26.06 11.27
N PRO A 353 -9.11 26.75 10.52
CA PRO A 353 -8.66 27.55 9.41
C PRO A 353 -7.76 28.67 9.93
N THR A 354 -6.48 28.61 9.53
CA THR A 354 -5.55 29.71 9.82
C THR A 354 -6.11 30.98 9.18
N PRO A 355 -6.33 32.06 9.94
CA PRO A 355 -6.82 33.28 9.35
C PRO A 355 -5.85 33.73 8.23
N PRO A 356 -6.37 34.22 7.09
CA PRO A 356 -5.51 34.65 6.00
C PRO A 356 -4.49 35.67 6.54
N PRO A 357 -3.23 35.62 6.11
CA PRO A 357 -2.23 36.56 6.56
C PRO A 357 -2.77 37.97 6.35
N LYS A 358 -2.73 38.79 7.41
CA LYS A 358 -3.17 40.19 7.32
C LYS A 358 -2.44 40.81 6.15
N GLN A 359 -3.16 41.09 5.07
CA GLN A 359 -2.62 41.88 3.98
C GLN A 359 -2.27 43.25 4.55
N TRP A 360 -0.99 43.52 4.72
CA TRP A 360 -0.52 44.87 5.00
C TRP A 360 -0.94 45.70 3.78
N ARG A 361 -2.02 46.46 3.94
CA ARG A 361 -2.31 47.52 2.98
C ARG A 361 -1.16 48.55 3.12
N THR A 362 -0.20 48.46 2.22
CA THR A 362 0.70 49.55 1.96
C THR A 362 -0.13 50.66 1.34
N SER A 363 -0.60 51.58 2.19
CA SER A 363 -1.10 52.85 1.71
C SER A 363 0.08 53.64 1.16
N TRP A 364 0.19 53.64 -0.14
CA TRP A 364 0.98 54.63 -0.82
C TRP A 364 0.16 55.91 -0.90
N TYR A 365 0.55 56.93 -0.12
CA TYR A 365 0.23 58.32 -0.37
C TYR A 365 1.29 58.90 -1.29
#